data_1ade192ffc23a50be193c29f6bf020c5
#
_entry.id   1ade192ffc23a50be193c29f6bf020c5
#
_cell.length_a   1.000
_cell.length_b   1.000
_cell.length_c   1.000
_cell.angle_alpha   90.00
_cell.angle_beta   90.00
_cell.angle_gamma   90.00
#
_symmetry.space_group_name_H-M   'P 1'
#
loop_
_entity.id
_entity.type
_entity.pdbx_description
1 polymer ?
#
loop_
_entity_poly.entity_id
_entity_poly.type
_entity_poly.pdbx_seq_one_letter_code
_entity_poly.pdbx_strand_id
1 'polypeptide(L)'
;MRDRHARLLVGILTLAALAFVSHVRIEALNGMYPHSDRVFSMGQEVPVEMSWGAGQGEQHIAVTSVAFLDEAQVLQLQSWALSATPERSCPALLVTVKSEDADLASLVSLLRLTTGPCAWAPDQQVSASLYYQTGDSPGKSEFDLVFLLSPETCSDAVWASPTSHEYELVCTLWPTRKAVELGRPASGALPLLG
;
A
#
# COMPACT_ATOMS: atom_id res chain seq x y z
N MET A 1 -2.91 59.00 3.73
CA MET A 1 -2.42 58.00 2.75
C MET A 1 -1.20 57.22 3.21
N ARG A 2 -0.26 57.82 3.91
CA ARG A 2 1.00 57.22 4.37
C ARG A 2 0.82 56.00 5.28
N ASP A 3 -0.17 56.00 6.19
CA ASP A 3 -0.40 54.88 7.13
C ASP A 3 -0.97 53.60 6.47
N ARG A 4 -1.71 53.75 5.39
CA ARG A 4 -2.24 52.57 4.65
C ARG A 4 -1.11 51.80 3.97
N HIS A 5 -0.18 52.49 3.34
CA HIS A 5 0.98 51.85 2.69
C HIS A 5 1.92 51.20 3.71
N ALA A 6 2.12 51.84 4.86
CA ALA A 6 2.94 51.27 5.93
C ALA A 6 2.33 49.95 6.48
N ARG A 7 1.02 49.92 6.71
CA ARG A 7 0.32 48.70 7.18
C ARG A 7 0.35 47.57 6.14
N LEU A 8 0.23 47.92 4.86
CA LEU A 8 0.28 46.98 3.75
C LEU A 8 1.68 46.38 3.60
N LEU A 9 2.73 47.20 3.73
CA LEU A 9 4.13 46.76 3.73
C LEU A 9 4.43 45.83 4.92
N VAL A 10 3.98 46.14 6.12
CA VAL A 10 4.14 45.29 7.30
C VAL A 10 3.43 43.94 7.07
N GLY A 11 2.20 43.94 6.52
CA GLY A 11 1.47 42.71 6.23
C GLY A 11 2.20 41.80 5.23
N ILE A 12 2.76 42.38 4.16
CA ILE A 12 3.53 41.63 3.14
C ILE A 12 4.82 41.08 3.75
N LEU A 13 5.55 41.87 4.54
CA LEU A 13 6.77 41.40 5.22
C LEU A 13 6.50 40.28 6.22
N THR A 14 5.38 40.34 6.95
CA THR A 14 4.98 39.29 7.89
C THR A 14 4.63 38.00 7.16
N LEU A 15 3.89 38.08 6.05
CA LEU A 15 3.58 36.91 5.22
C LEU A 15 4.82 36.29 4.59
N ALA A 16 5.74 37.11 4.07
CA ALA A 16 7.00 36.64 3.51
C ALA A 16 7.88 35.96 4.59
N ALA A 17 7.95 36.53 5.79
CA ALA A 17 8.67 35.92 6.91
C ALA A 17 8.07 34.58 7.33
N LEU A 18 6.74 34.49 7.42
CA LEU A 18 6.05 33.22 7.74
C LEU A 18 6.27 32.15 6.66
N ALA A 19 6.19 32.52 5.38
CA ALA A 19 6.48 31.63 4.26
C ALA A 19 7.93 31.14 4.29
N PHE A 20 8.87 32.04 4.56
CA PHE A 20 10.29 31.70 4.68
C PHE A 20 10.56 30.76 5.86
N VAL A 21 10.02 31.03 7.04
CA VAL A 21 10.16 30.17 8.21
C VAL A 21 9.54 28.79 7.95
N SER A 22 8.37 28.73 7.30
CA SER A 22 7.74 27.46 6.94
C SER A 22 8.59 26.67 5.94
N HIS A 23 9.16 27.35 4.94
CA HIS A 23 10.04 26.72 3.95
C HIS A 23 11.30 26.15 4.59
N VAL A 24 11.99 26.95 5.42
CA VAL A 24 13.21 26.51 6.14
C VAL A 24 12.90 25.35 7.08
N ARG A 25 11.73 25.35 7.72
CA ARG A 25 11.32 24.25 8.59
C ARG A 25 11.03 22.97 7.82
N ILE A 26 10.39 23.07 6.65
CA ILE A 26 10.15 21.94 5.74
C ILE A 26 11.49 21.40 5.22
N GLU A 27 12.43 22.25 4.79
CA GLU A 27 13.74 21.81 4.34
C GLU A 27 14.57 21.18 5.46
N ALA A 28 14.51 21.72 6.67
CA ALA A 28 15.19 21.16 7.83
C ALA A 28 14.61 19.78 8.19
N LEU A 29 13.28 19.61 8.13
CA LEU A 29 12.63 18.31 8.31
C LEU A 29 13.01 17.34 7.19
N ASN A 30 13.01 17.78 5.94
CA ASN A 30 13.44 16.97 4.81
C ASN A 30 14.93 16.59 4.89
N GLY A 31 15.78 17.45 5.43
CA GLY A 31 17.20 17.15 5.66
C GLY A 31 17.44 16.20 6.85
N MET A 32 16.57 16.23 7.88
CA MET A 32 16.59 15.28 8.98
C MET A 32 16.15 13.85 8.55
N TYR A 33 15.30 13.78 7.55
CA TYR A 33 14.79 12.53 7.00
C TYR A 33 15.14 12.51 5.51
N PRO A 34 16.34 12.08 5.14
CA PRO A 34 16.69 11.97 3.74
C PRO A 34 15.67 11.07 3.06
N HIS A 35 14.93 11.63 2.09
CA HIS A 35 13.96 10.92 1.26
C HIS A 35 14.69 9.97 0.29
N SER A 36 15.57 9.14 0.80
CA SER A 36 16.08 8.04 0.02
C SER A 36 15.01 6.96 0.04
N ASP A 37 14.24 6.89 -1.02
CA ASP A 37 13.38 5.74 -1.27
C ASP A 37 14.23 4.49 -1.08
N ARG A 38 13.79 3.60 -0.21
CA ARG A 38 14.42 2.31 -0.03
C ARG A 38 13.58 1.29 -0.76
N VAL A 39 14.19 0.70 -1.77
CA VAL A 39 13.57 -0.35 -2.57
C VAL A 39 14.18 -1.68 -2.18
N PHE A 40 13.32 -2.64 -1.92
CA PHE A 40 13.68 -4.01 -1.50
C PHE A 40 13.23 -4.98 -2.60
N SER A 41 13.93 -6.10 -2.71
CA SER A 41 13.50 -7.20 -3.57
C SER A 41 12.56 -8.15 -2.82
N MET A 42 11.77 -8.94 -3.56
CA MET A 42 10.98 -10.01 -2.96
C MET A 42 11.87 -10.96 -2.14
N GLY A 43 11.35 -11.41 -1.00
CA GLY A 43 12.07 -12.26 -0.04
C GLY A 43 12.97 -11.50 0.95
N GLN A 44 13.21 -10.20 0.74
CA GLN A 44 13.94 -9.39 1.70
C GLN A 44 13.00 -8.89 2.81
N GLU A 45 13.52 -8.85 4.03
CA GLU A 45 12.81 -8.27 5.17
C GLU A 45 12.82 -6.74 5.09
N VAL A 46 11.64 -6.16 5.21
CA VAL A 46 11.41 -4.72 5.23
C VAL A 46 11.01 -4.32 6.64
N PRO A 47 11.80 -3.50 7.33
CA PRO A 47 11.40 -2.97 8.63
C PRO A 47 10.31 -1.91 8.43
N VAL A 48 9.17 -2.10 9.07
CA VAL A 48 8.02 -1.20 9.05
C VAL A 48 7.68 -0.77 10.46
N GLU A 49 7.35 0.52 10.64
CA GLU A 49 6.86 1.00 11.93
C GLU A 49 5.33 0.96 11.92
N MET A 50 4.76 0.19 12.82
CA MET A 50 3.33 0.13 13.04
C MET A 50 2.95 0.97 14.25
N SER A 51 2.11 1.99 14.02
CA SER A 51 1.65 2.91 15.08
C SER A 51 0.35 2.45 15.75
N TRP A 52 -0.29 1.38 15.26
CA TRP A 52 -1.61 0.92 15.70
C TRP A 52 -1.63 -0.60 15.85
N GLY A 53 -2.40 -1.10 16.81
CA GLY A 53 -2.63 -2.53 17.00
C GLY A 53 -1.79 -3.17 18.10
N ALA A 54 -1.85 -4.51 18.17
CA ALA A 54 -1.17 -5.31 19.19
C ALA A 54 0.36 -5.32 19.04
N GLY A 55 0.89 -4.89 17.91
CA GLY A 55 2.31 -4.87 17.58
C GLY A 55 2.85 -3.45 17.37
N GLN A 56 2.72 -2.56 18.38
CA GLN A 56 3.37 -1.24 18.33
C GLN A 56 4.89 -1.43 18.30
N GLY A 57 5.54 -0.81 17.31
CA GLY A 57 6.99 -0.83 17.17
C GLY A 57 7.47 -1.18 15.77
N GLU A 58 8.75 -1.42 15.65
CA GLU A 58 9.35 -1.89 14.40
C GLU A 58 9.02 -3.37 14.21
N GLN A 59 8.37 -3.66 13.09
CA GLN A 59 8.05 -5.02 12.65
C GLN A 59 8.75 -5.32 11.34
N HIS A 60 8.91 -6.59 11.01
CA HIS A 60 9.53 -7.01 9.78
C HIS A 60 8.52 -7.75 8.92
N ILE A 61 8.41 -7.34 7.67
CA ILE A 61 7.60 -8.02 6.67
C ILE A 61 8.45 -8.44 5.49
N ALA A 62 8.13 -9.57 4.86
CA ALA A 62 8.75 -10.01 3.62
C ALA A 62 7.67 -10.43 2.63
N VAL A 63 7.78 -9.98 1.38
CA VAL A 63 6.92 -10.45 0.30
C VAL A 63 7.50 -11.73 -0.26
N THR A 64 6.77 -12.83 -0.15
CA THR A 64 7.23 -14.15 -0.58
C THR A 64 6.73 -14.55 -1.96
N SER A 65 5.54 -14.08 -2.35
CA SER A 65 5.01 -14.35 -3.68
C SER A 65 4.07 -13.25 -4.18
N VAL A 66 3.92 -13.18 -5.50
CA VAL A 66 2.92 -12.36 -6.19
C VAL A 66 2.34 -13.15 -7.35
N ALA A 67 1.01 -13.14 -7.47
CA ALA A 67 0.29 -13.83 -8.52
C ALA A 67 -0.82 -12.94 -9.08
N PHE A 68 -1.00 -12.98 -10.40
CA PHE A 68 -2.10 -12.31 -11.07
C PHE A 68 -3.30 -13.26 -11.15
N LEU A 69 -4.45 -12.77 -10.71
CA LEU A 69 -5.74 -13.44 -10.81
C LEU A 69 -6.59 -12.72 -11.86
N ASP A 70 -7.10 -13.48 -12.82
CA ASP A 70 -8.06 -12.95 -13.81
C ASP A 70 -9.44 -12.72 -13.19
N GLU A 71 -10.33 -12.08 -13.94
CA GLU A 71 -11.69 -11.76 -13.47
C GLU A 71 -12.49 -13.01 -13.05
N ALA A 72 -12.33 -14.14 -13.75
CA ALA A 72 -13.05 -15.36 -13.43
C ALA A 72 -12.57 -15.95 -12.10
N GLN A 73 -11.26 -15.93 -11.86
CA GLN A 73 -10.65 -16.37 -10.62
C GLN A 73 -11.07 -15.46 -9.44
N VAL A 74 -11.11 -14.14 -9.67
CA VAL A 74 -11.55 -13.18 -8.66
C VAL A 74 -13.03 -13.37 -8.33
N LEU A 75 -13.89 -13.59 -9.33
CA LEU A 75 -15.30 -13.91 -9.11
C LEU A 75 -15.48 -15.17 -8.24
N GLN A 76 -14.73 -16.22 -8.54
CA GLN A 76 -14.75 -17.45 -7.76
C GLN A 76 -14.30 -17.17 -6.30
N LEU A 77 -13.22 -16.44 -6.12
CA LEU A 77 -12.67 -16.08 -4.81
C LEU A 77 -13.66 -15.23 -4.01
N GLN A 78 -14.27 -14.21 -4.61
CA GLN A 78 -15.24 -13.34 -3.96
C GLN A 78 -16.53 -14.09 -3.61
N SER A 79 -17.03 -14.95 -4.50
CA SER A 79 -18.22 -15.77 -4.24
C SER A 79 -18.00 -16.69 -3.03
N TRP A 80 -16.82 -17.28 -2.94
CA TRP A 80 -16.43 -18.10 -1.81
C TRP A 80 -16.24 -17.28 -0.53
N ALA A 81 -15.52 -16.14 -0.60
CA ALA A 81 -15.20 -15.30 0.55
C ALA A 81 -16.41 -14.58 1.14
N LEU A 82 -17.29 -14.07 0.29
CA LEU A 82 -18.38 -13.20 0.69
C LEU A 82 -19.74 -13.93 0.80
N SER A 83 -19.80 -15.19 0.37
CA SER A 83 -21.07 -15.96 0.25
C SER A 83 -22.16 -15.19 -0.53
N ALA A 84 -21.74 -14.32 -1.44
CA ALA A 84 -22.59 -13.47 -2.26
C ALA A 84 -22.03 -13.37 -3.67
N THR A 85 -22.89 -13.15 -4.66
CA THR A 85 -22.42 -12.89 -6.03
C THR A 85 -22.00 -11.44 -6.14
N PRO A 86 -20.73 -11.13 -6.44
CA PRO A 86 -20.28 -9.76 -6.59
C PRO A 86 -20.93 -9.10 -7.80
N GLU A 87 -21.31 -7.84 -7.69
CA GLU A 87 -21.90 -7.08 -8.78
C GLU A 87 -20.92 -6.76 -9.90
N ARG A 88 -19.65 -6.64 -9.57
CA ARG A 88 -18.56 -6.38 -10.53
C ARG A 88 -17.32 -7.17 -10.16
N SER A 89 -16.69 -7.71 -11.18
CA SER A 89 -15.39 -8.34 -11.06
C SER A 89 -14.33 -7.49 -11.77
N CYS A 90 -13.15 -7.50 -11.21
CA CYS A 90 -11.97 -6.93 -11.82
C CYS A 90 -10.78 -7.86 -11.51
N PRO A 91 -9.74 -7.89 -12.35
CA PRO A 91 -8.56 -8.67 -12.05
C PRO A 91 -7.92 -8.21 -10.73
N ALA A 92 -7.13 -9.07 -10.13
CA ALA A 92 -6.46 -8.78 -8.86
C ALA A 92 -5.02 -9.23 -8.85
N LEU A 93 -4.24 -8.66 -7.93
CA LEU A 93 -2.98 -9.25 -7.49
C LEU A 93 -3.17 -9.88 -6.12
N LEU A 94 -2.76 -11.14 -6.03
CA LEU A 94 -2.60 -11.85 -4.77
C LEU A 94 -1.14 -11.73 -4.34
N VAL A 95 -0.91 -11.10 -3.20
CA VAL A 95 0.43 -10.88 -2.65
C VAL A 95 0.53 -11.59 -1.32
N THR A 96 1.44 -12.56 -1.22
CA THR A 96 1.71 -13.26 0.04
C THR A 96 2.78 -12.52 0.82
N VAL A 97 2.46 -12.11 2.02
CA VAL A 97 3.35 -11.39 2.95
C VAL A 97 3.61 -12.26 4.17
N LYS A 98 4.86 -12.44 4.50
CA LYS A 98 5.30 -13.09 5.74
C LYS A 98 5.62 -12.04 6.79
N SER A 99 5.11 -12.23 8.02
CA SER A 99 5.49 -11.47 9.20
C SER A 99 5.24 -12.31 10.44
N GLU A 100 6.14 -12.24 11.42
CA GLU A 100 5.99 -12.98 12.69
C GLU A 100 5.17 -12.18 13.71
N ASP A 101 5.20 -10.85 13.61
CA ASP A 101 4.66 -9.94 14.63
C ASP A 101 3.45 -9.12 14.15
N ALA A 102 3.18 -9.08 12.84
CA ALA A 102 2.08 -8.31 12.29
C ALA A 102 0.74 -9.05 12.38
N ASP A 103 -0.33 -8.30 12.57
CA ASP A 103 -1.69 -8.79 12.36
C ASP A 103 -2.22 -8.36 10.98
N LEU A 104 -3.23 -9.08 10.49
CA LEU A 104 -3.84 -8.82 9.19
C LEU A 104 -4.41 -7.40 9.08
N ALA A 105 -5.04 -6.88 10.13
CA ALA A 105 -5.68 -5.57 10.10
C ALA A 105 -4.63 -4.46 9.94
N SER A 106 -3.50 -4.58 10.61
CA SER A 106 -2.35 -3.69 10.47
C SER A 106 -1.79 -3.73 9.05
N LEU A 107 -1.59 -4.91 8.48
CA LEU A 107 -1.08 -5.07 7.11
C LEU A 107 -2.04 -4.46 6.07
N VAL A 108 -3.34 -4.73 6.17
CA VAL A 108 -4.37 -4.17 5.27
C VAL A 108 -4.41 -2.64 5.34
N SER A 109 -4.23 -2.07 6.52
CA SER A 109 -4.24 -0.61 6.70
C SER A 109 -2.97 0.07 6.17
N LEU A 110 -1.83 -0.61 6.28
CA LEU A 110 -0.51 -0.07 5.96
C LEU A 110 -0.16 -0.20 4.49
N LEU A 111 -0.34 -1.40 3.92
CA LEU A 111 0.21 -1.75 2.62
C LEU A 111 -0.60 -1.13 1.46
N ARG A 112 0.11 -0.71 0.42
CA ARG A 112 -0.48 -0.20 -0.83
C ARG A 112 0.26 -0.78 -2.01
N LEU A 113 -0.50 -1.36 -2.94
CA LEU A 113 0.02 -1.76 -4.24
C LEU A 113 0.05 -0.55 -5.17
N THR A 114 1.16 -0.31 -5.86
CA THR A 114 1.30 0.83 -6.76
C THR A 114 1.90 0.42 -8.11
N THR A 115 1.49 1.13 -9.16
CA THR A 115 2.17 1.15 -10.47
C THR A 115 1.97 2.52 -11.11
N GLY A 116 3.05 3.23 -11.42
CA GLY A 116 2.96 4.62 -11.86
C GLY A 116 2.13 5.49 -10.89
N PRO A 117 1.09 6.19 -11.37
CA PRO A 117 0.23 7.02 -10.52
C PRO A 117 -0.87 6.25 -9.78
N CYS A 118 -1.00 4.96 -10.03
CA CYS A 118 -2.08 4.13 -9.51
C CYS A 118 -1.71 3.53 -8.15
N ALA A 119 -2.69 3.47 -7.24
CA ALA A 119 -2.51 2.88 -5.92
C ALA A 119 -3.78 2.16 -5.46
N TRP A 120 -3.65 0.95 -4.95
CA TRP A 120 -4.74 0.15 -4.41
C TRP A 120 -4.45 -0.30 -2.99
N ALA A 121 -5.48 -0.30 -2.15
CA ALA A 121 -5.43 -0.95 -0.85
C ALA A 121 -5.81 -2.43 -0.99
N PRO A 122 -5.37 -3.30 -0.07
CA PRO A 122 -5.88 -4.67 -0.02
C PRO A 122 -7.40 -4.67 0.22
N ASP A 123 -8.11 -5.59 -0.43
CA ASP A 123 -9.50 -5.86 -0.08
C ASP A 123 -9.57 -6.56 1.28
N GLN A 124 -10.12 -5.86 2.26
CA GLN A 124 -10.14 -6.33 3.65
C GLN A 124 -10.99 -7.59 3.82
N GLN A 125 -12.14 -7.68 3.15
CA GLN A 125 -13.07 -8.79 3.34
C GLN A 125 -12.53 -10.06 2.72
N VAL A 126 -12.05 -9.97 1.48
CA VAL A 126 -11.50 -11.13 0.77
C VAL A 126 -10.21 -11.61 1.44
N SER A 127 -9.30 -10.69 1.79
CA SER A 127 -8.06 -11.05 2.48
C SER A 127 -8.30 -11.66 3.86
N ALA A 128 -9.27 -11.14 4.63
CA ALA A 128 -9.65 -11.71 5.91
C ALA A 128 -10.26 -13.13 5.76
N SER A 129 -11.11 -13.33 4.75
CA SER A 129 -11.70 -14.64 4.50
C SER A 129 -10.62 -15.67 4.13
N LEU A 130 -9.67 -15.32 3.29
CA LEU A 130 -8.50 -16.17 2.99
C LEU A 130 -7.73 -16.52 4.25
N TYR A 131 -7.41 -15.51 5.07
CA TYR A 131 -6.65 -15.71 6.30
C TYR A 131 -7.35 -16.68 7.27
N TYR A 132 -8.65 -16.48 7.52
CA TYR A 132 -9.40 -17.29 8.48
C TYR A 132 -9.74 -18.70 7.96
N GLN A 133 -9.89 -18.89 6.66
CA GLN A 133 -10.28 -20.19 6.11
C GLN A 133 -9.09 -21.06 5.71
N THR A 134 -7.96 -20.45 5.32
CA THR A 134 -6.74 -21.20 5.01
C THR A 134 -5.82 -21.37 6.23
N GLY A 135 -6.15 -20.72 7.35
CA GLY A 135 -5.31 -20.67 8.54
C GLY A 135 -5.75 -21.64 9.63
N ASP A 136 -5.28 -22.88 9.58
CA ASP A 136 -5.54 -23.88 10.62
C ASP A 136 -4.64 -23.79 11.87
N SER A 137 -3.82 -22.75 12.00
CA SER A 137 -2.83 -22.71 13.09
C SER A 137 -2.75 -21.33 13.76
N PRO A 138 -2.90 -21.26 15.09
CA PRO A 138 -2.50 -20.07 15.84
C PRO A 138 -1.01 -19.81 15.63
N GLY A 139 -0.64 -18.62 15.16
CA GLY A 139 0.74 -18.26 14.85
C GLY A 139 1.09 -18.32 13.36
N LYS A 140 0.10 -18.27 12.46
CA LYS A 140 0.35 -18.13 11.04
C LYS A 140 1.11 -16.84 10.77
N SER A 141 2.27 -16.96 10.17
CA SER A 141 3.14 -15.84 9.81
C SER A 141 2.99 -15.39 8.36
N GLU A 142 2.11 -16.02 7.58
CA GLU A 142 1.87 -15.71 6.18
C GLU A 142 0.45 -15.19 5.97
N PHE A 143 0.33 -14.13 5.18
CA PHE A 143 -0.90 -13.41 4.92
C PHE A 143 -1.07 -13.24 3.40
N ASP A 144 -2.17 -13.74 2.87
CA ASP A 144 -2.56 -13.57 1.49
C ASP A 144 -3.42 -12.31 1.35
N LEU A 145 -2.87 -11.29 0.73
CA LEU A 145 -3.51 -10.00 0.51
C LEU A 145 -3.98 -9.87 -0.93
N VAL A 146 -5.26 -9.59 -1.11
CA VAL A 146 -5.90 -9.43 -2.42
C VAL A 146 -6.05 -7.95 -2.74
N PHE A 147 -5.42 -7.51 -3.82
CA PHE A 147 -5.54 -6.15 -4.33
C PHE A 147 -6.40 -6.15 -5.58
N LEU A 148 -7.64 -5.71 -5.47
CA LEU A 148 -8.54 -5.58 -6.61
C LEU A 148 -8.08 -4.41 -7.48
N LEU A 149 -7.71 -4.69 -8.74
CA LEU A 149 -7.26 -3.68 -9.69
C LEU A 149 -8.45 -2.94 -10.30
N SER A 150 -9.15 -2.16 -9.49
CA SER A 150 -10.32 -1.41 -9.92
C SER A 150 -9.94 -0.29 -10.90
N PRO A 151 -10.70 -0.10 -12.00
CA PRO A 151 -10.46 0.97 -12.96
C PRO A 151 -10.72 2.37 -12.38
N GLU A 152 -11.48 2.47 -11.30
CA GLU A 152 -11.82 3.74 -10.66
C GLU A 152 -10.59 4.47 -10.10
N THR A 153 -9.52 3.72 -9.81
CA THR A 153 -8.29 4.23 -9.20
C THR A 153 -7.15 4.41 -10.18
N CYS A 154 -7.36 4.08 -11.46
CA CYS A 154 -6.26 4.04 -12.43
C CYS A 154 -6.68 4.41 -13.84
N SER A 155 -5.70 4.78 -14.67
CA SER A 155 -5.93 5.07 -16.09
C SER A 155 -6.22 3.80 -16.89
N ASP A 156 -6.99 3.96 -17.99
CA ASP A 156 -7.38 2.89 -18.89
C ASP A 156 -6.20 2.06 -19.42
N ALA A 157 -5.01 2.66 -19.54
CA ALA A 157 -3.82 1.99 -20.07
C ALA A 157 -3.32 0.85 -19.16
N VAL A 158 -3.34 1.05 -17.84
CA VAL A 158 -2.95 -0.01 -16.87
C VAL A 158 -4.00 -1.10 -16.85
N TRP A 159 -5.27 -0.70 -16.94
CA TRP A 159 -6.40 -1.62 -16.94
C TRP A 159 -6.41 -2.55 -18.17
N ALA A 160 -6.05 -2.04 -19.34
CA ALA A 160 -6.06 -2.81 -20.58
C ALA A 160 -5.01 -3.95 -20.62
N SER A 161 -3.94 -3.85 -19.84
CA SER A 161 -2.85 -4.83 -19.82
C SER A 161 -2.18 -4.92 -18.45
N PRO A 162 -2.89 -5.37 -17.39
CA PRO A 162 -2.37 -5.33 -16.03
C PRO A 162 -1.10 -6.17 -15.84
N THR A 163 -0.92 -7.26 -16.56
CA THR A 163 0.28 -8.11 -16.47
C THR A 163 1.51 -7.53 -17.16
N SER A 164 1.37 -6.46 -17.94
CA SER A 164 2.50 -5.81 -18.63
C SER A 164 3.19 -4.75 -17.80
N HIS A 165 2.60 -4.36 -16.66
CA HIS A 165 3.13 -3.34 -15.78
C HIS A 165 3.98 -3.94 -14.64
N GLU A 166 4.93 -3.16 -14.18
CA GLU A 166 5.72 -3.46 -12.99
C GLU A 166 5.02 -2.85 -11.78
N TYR A 167 4.92 -3.63 -10.72
CA TYR A 167 4.25 -3.25 -9.49
C TYR A 167 5.24 -3.14 -8.34
N GLU A 168 4.89 -2.30 -7.39
CA GLU A 168 5.58 -2.17 -6.12
C GLU A 168 4.57 -2.28 -4.98
N LEU A 169 4.97 -2.96 -3.91
CA LEU A 169 4.24 -2.94 -2.66
C LEU A 169 4.86 -1.88 -1.74
N VAL A 170 4.16 -0.78 -1.56
CA VAL A 170 4.58 0.29 -0.64
C VAL A 170 4.23 -0.11 0.77
N CYS A 171 5.26 -0.22 1.61
CA CYS A 171 5.16 -0.65 3.00
C CYS A 171 5.10 0.52 3.98
N THR A 172 5.67 1.67 3.62
CA THR A 172 5.58 2.92 4.37
C THR A 172 5.86 4.10 3.45
N LEU A 173 5.23 5.24 3.76
CA LEU A 173 5.42 6.49 3.02
C LEU A 173 6.22 7.52 3.82
N TRP A 174 6.25 7.38 5.15
CA TRP A 174 6.87 8.36 6.03
C TRP A 174 7.59 7.67 7.20
N PRO A 175 8.74 8.16 7.69
CA PRO A 175 9.52 9.30 7.15
C PRO A 175 10.28 8.98 5.85
N THR A 176 10.49 7.70 5.55
CA THR A 176 11.17 7.22 4.34
C THR A 176 10.26 6.24 3.63
N ARG A 177 10.00 6.47 2.33
CA ARG A 177 9.25 5.52 1.52
C ARG A 177 10.03 4.20 1.46
N LYS A 178 9.38 3.11 1.85
CA LYS A 178 9.90 1.75 1.72
C LYS A 178 8.94 0.98 0.82
N ALA A 179 9.46 0.37 -0.22
CA ALA A 179 8.68 -0.40 -1.17
C ALA A 179 9.40 -1.68 -1.55
N VAL A 180 8.63 -2.72 -1.90
CA VAL A 180 9.14 -3.98 -2.45
C VAL A 180 8.82 -4.03 -3.94
N GLU A 181 9.82 -4.22 -4.77
CA GLU A 181 9.63 -4.47 -6.20
C GLU A 181 9.02 -5.85 -6.41
N LEU A 182 7.82 -5.89 -6.99
CA LEU A 182 7.14 -7.13 -7.33
C LEU A 182 7.41 -7.56 -8.77
N GLY A 183 7.89 -6.63 -9.60
CA GLY A 183 8.06 -6.85 -11.03
C GLY A 183 6.73 -7.03 -11.76
N ARG A 184 6.76 -7.81 -12.85
CA ARG A 184 5.58 -8.17 -13.64
C ARG A 184 4.96 -9.45 -13.10
N PRO A 185 3.70 -9.43 -12.68
CA PRO A 185 3.09 -10.61 -12.10
C PRO A 185 2.86 -11.70 -13.16
N ALA A 186 3.17 -12.92 -12.80
CA ALA A 186 2.78 -14.09 -13.60
C ALA A 186 1.34 -14.49 -13.27
N SER A 187 0.67 -15.15 -14.22
CA SER A 187 -0.64 -15.75 -13.95
C SER A 187 -0.52 -16.75 -12.80
N GLY A 188 -1.34 -16.58 -11.80
CA GLY A 188 -1.38 -17.40 -10.60
C GLY A 188 -2.49 -18.46 -10.66
N ALA A 189 -2.40 -19.43 -9.77
CA ALA A 189 -3.50 -20.32 -9.43
C ALA A 189 -4.20 -19.77 -8.18
N LEU A 190 -5.51 -19.99 -8.08
CA LEU A 190 -6.22 -19.73 -6.83
C LEU A 190 -5.61 -20.62 -5.73
N PRO A 191 -5.41 -20.08 -4.52
CA PRO A 191 -5.13 -20.93 -3.38
C PRO A 191 -6.20 -22.00 -3.31
N LEU A 192 -5.82 -23.24 -2.97
CA LEU A 192 -6.76 -24.34 -2.84
C LEU A 192 -7.81 -23.95 -1.79
N LEU A 193 -8.98 -23.58 -2.29
CA LEU A 193 -10.15 -23.32 -1.46
C LEU A 193 -10.66 -24.69 -1.02
N GLY A 194 -10.28 -25.12 0.19
CA GLY A 194 -10.67 -26.40 0.78
C GLY A 194 -12.15 -26.51 1.11
#